data_bd5430f789fafa9072e312691789249b
#
_entry.id   bd5430f789fafa9072e312691789249b
#
_cell.length_a   1.000
_cell.length_b   1.000
_cell.length_c   1.000
_cell.angle_alpha   90.00
_cell.angle_beta   90.00
_cell.angle_gamma   90.00
#
_symmetry.space_group_name_H-M   'P 1'
#
loop_
_entity.id
_entity.type
_entity.pdbx_description
1 polymer ?
#
loop_
_entity_poly.entity_id
_entity_poly.type
_entity_poly.pdbx_seq_one_letter_code
_entity_poly.pdbx_strand_id
1 'polypeptide(L)'
;MSRLLSQMEAVSHRFEELSIRLNQPETAADPALFCRLMQEYHEAEPVVQAYQALITAQDHLAQAKALLEGEALDPDFKEMVQQEIGEKSQEVAQLENNLKILLLPKDVNDDKSVIMELRGGAGGEEAALFAHSLMRMYTMYVQSRGWELEVLNLNETELGGVKEAILAVNGAGAYNRLKYESGVHRVQRVPETETQGRILSLIHI
;
A
#
# COMPACT_ATOMS: atom_id res chain seq x y z
N MET A 1 -14.36 15.90 11.37
CA MET A 1 -13.15 16.67 11.74
C MET A 1 -12.72 16.45 13.17
N SER A 2 -13.53 16.68 14.22
CA SER A 2 -13.07 16.57 15.62
C SER A 2 -12.48 15.21 16.02
N ARG A 3 -13.06 14.08 15.55
CA ARG A 3 -12.57 12.72 15.86
C ARG A 3 -11.20 12.41 15.22
N LEU A 4 -10.96 12.90 14.02
CA LEU A 4 -9.68 12.72 13.34
C LEU A 4 -8.56 13.49 14.07
N LEU A 5 -8.83 14.74 14.44
CA LEU A 5 -7.88 15.57 15.18
C LEU A 5 -7.54 14.98 16.55
N SER A 6 -8.52 14.50 17.30
CA SER A 6 -8.26 13.85 18.60
C SER A 6 -7.44 12.54 18.46
N GLN A 7 -7.60 11.80 17.37
CA GLN A 7 -6.77 10.62 17.08
C GLN A 7 -5.32 11.02 16.77
N MET A 8 -5.11 12.09 16.01
CA MET A 8 -3.77 12.57 15.67
C MET A 8 -3.05 13.13 16.88
N GLU A 9 -3.73 13.89 17.73
CA GLU A 9 -3.18 14.37 19.00
C GLU A 9 -2.74 13.20 19.89
N ALA A 10 -3.56 12.14 19.98
CA ALA A 10 -3.22 10.96 20.75
C ALA A 10 -1.98 10.23 20.18
N VAL A 11 -1.88 10.10 18.83
CA VAL A 11 -0.72 9.50 18.18
C VAL A 11 0.53 10.35 18.38
N SER A 12 0.43 11.68 18.25
CA SER A 12 1.55 12.61 18.49
C SER A 12 2.06 12.51 19.93
N HIS A 13 1.17 12.52 20.91
CA HIS A 13 1.52 12.37 22.31
C HIS A 13 2.22 11.01 22.57
N ARG A 14 1.67 9.95 21.98
CA ARG A 14 2.28 8.60 22.10
C ARG A 14 3.66 8.55 21.47
N PHE A 15 3.86 9.19 20.33
CA PHE A 15 5.15 9.29 19.66
C PHE A 15 6.20 10.00 20.52
N GLU A 16 5.82 11.09 21.18
CA GLU A 16 6.69 11.81 22.12
C GLU A 16 7.06 10.92 23.33
N GLU A 17 6.09 10.21 23.91
CA GLU A 17 6.36 9.26 24.99
C GLU A 17 7.34 8.15 24.55
N LEU A 18 7.14 7.60 23.34
CA LEU A 18 8.03 6.58 22.79
C LEU A 18 9.45 7.12 22.60
N SER A 19 9.59 8.34 22.08
CA SER A 19 10.87 9.01 21.92
C SER A 19 11.60 9.16 23.26
N ILE A 20 10.88 9.58 24.31
CA ILE A 20 11.46 9.71 25.66
C ILE A 20 11.87 8.34 26.20
N ARG A 21 11.03 7.31 26.07
CA ARG A 21 11.29 5.96 26.57
C ARG A 21 12.45 5.28 25.86
N LEU A 22 12.58 5.46 24.56
CA LEU A 22 13.69 4.89 23.77
C LEU A 22 15.06 5.44 24.21
N ASN A 23 15.10 6.67 24.72
CA ASN A 23 16.30 7.30 25.22
C ASN A 23 16.65 6.93 26.68
N GLN A 24 15.82 6.11 27.35
CA GLN A 24 16.09 5.70 28.74
C GLN A 24 17.11 4.54 28.79
N PRO A 25 18.07 4.58 29.73
CA PRO A 25 19.08 3.52 29.85
C PRO A 25 18.48 2.13 30.14
N GLU A 26 17.35 2.09 30.84
CA GLU A 26 16.61 0.85 31.15
C GLU A 26 16.07 0.18 29.90
N THR A 27 15.58 0.95 28.91
CA THR A 27 15.09 0.45 27.64
C THR A 27 16.24 -0.09 26.78
N ALA A 28 17.41 0.57 26.81
CA ALA A 28 18.60 0.11 26.09
C ALA A 28 19.18 -1.21 26.66
N ALA A 29 18.91 -1.51 27.94
CA ALA A 29 19.35 -2.74 28.60
C ALA A 29 18.49 -3.97 28.22
N ASP A 30 17.26 -3.78 27.70
CA ASP A 30 16.36 -4.84 27.26
C ASP A 30 16.15 -4.80 25.73
N PRO A 31 16.86 -5.64 24.95
CA PRO A 31 16.76 -5.64 23.49
C PRO A 31 15.34 -5.96 22.98
N ALA A 32 14.58 -6.79 23.68
CA ALA A 32 13.24 -7.16 23.27
C ALA A 32 12.26 -5.98 23.42
N LEU A 33 12.35 -5.29 24.56
CA LEU A 33 11.58 -4.07 24.82
C LEU A 33 11.96 -2.96 23.83
N PHE A 34 13.27 -2.78 23.59
CA PHE A 34 13.77 -1.78 22.63
C PHE A 34 13.24 -2.02 21.22
N CYS A 35 13.33 -3.25 20.69
CA CYS A 35 12.81 -3.59 19.37
C CYS A 35 11.30 -3.32 19.27
N ARG A 36 10.52 -3.67 20.28
CA ARG A 36 9.08 -3.44 20.30
C ARG A 36 8.73 -1.94 20.27
N LEU A 37 9.40 -1.15 21.13
CA LEU A 37 9.16 0.30 21.18
C LEU A 37 9.62 1.00 19.91
N MET A 38 10.71 0.54 19.31
CA MET A 38 11.23 1.06 18.04
C MET A 38 10.30 0.77 16.88
N GLN A 39 9.68 -0.41 16.84
CA GLN A 39 8.67 -0.73 15.85
C GLN A 39 7.44 0.19 15.98
N GLU A 40 6.93 0.36 17.21
CA GLU A 40 5.79 1.27 17.48
C GLU A 40 6.13 2.73 17.10
N TYR A 41 7.38 3.17 17.36
CA TYR A 41 7.87 4.49 16.97
C TYR A 41 7.87 4.67 15.45
N HIS A 42 8.44 3.72 14.69
CA HIS A 42 8.47 3.78 13.23
C HIS A 42 7.06 3.68 12.59
N GLU A 43 6.13 2.99 13.22
CA GLU A 43 4.74 2.96 12.75
C GLU A 43 4.03 4.30 12.94
N ALA A 44 4.32 5.02 14.03
CA ALA A 44 3.73 6.31 14.34
C ALA A 44 4.38 7.48 13.56
N GLU A 45 5.66 7.38 13.23
CA GLU A 45 6.45 8.44 12.61
C GLU A 45 5.81 9.05 11.36
N PRO A 46 5.38 8.28 10.32
CA PRO A 46 4.79 8.85 9.12
C PRO A 46 3.46 9.57 9.38
N VAL A 47 2.70 9.14 10.39
CA VAL A 47 1.46 9.80 10.79
C VAL A 47 1.74 11.16 11.41
N VAL A 48 2.73 11.22 12.31
CA VAL A 48 3.13 12.46 13.00
C VAL A 48 3.72 13.46 12.00
N GLN A 49 4.57 13.01 11.08
CA GLN A 49 5.13 13.87 10.03
C GLN A 49 4.05 14.46 9.13
N ALA A 50 3.10 13.63 8.69
CA ALA A 50 1.99 14.08 7.87
C ALA A 50 1.05 15.05 8.63
N TYR A 51 0.87 14.84 9.93
CA TYR A 51 0.09 15.73 10.79
C TYR A 51 0.76 17.08 10.98
N GLN A 52 2.06 17.11 11.23
CA GLN A 52 2.83 18.36 11.33
C GLN A 52 2.81 19.13 10.01
N ALA A 53 2.95 18.45 8.89
CA ALA A 53 2.83 19.07 7.57
C ALA A 53 1.44 19.67 7.35
N LEU A 54 0.38 18.99 7.79
CA LEU A 54 -0.99 19.50 7.71
C LEU A 54 -1.17 20.78 8.54
N ILE A 55 -0.71 20.81 9.79
CA ILE A 55 -0.78 22.00 10.65
C ILE A 55 -0.06 23.18 9.98
N THR A 56 1.16 22.95 9.49
CA THR A 56 1.94 24.00 8.81
C THR A 56 1.23 24.52 7.56
N ALA A 57 0.64 23.65 6.75
CA ALA A 57 -0.10 24.04 5.57
C ALA A 57 -1.39 24.82 5.91
N GLN A 58 -2.09 24.42 6.98
CA GLN A 58 -3.26 25.15 7.48
C GLN A 58 -2.90 26.53 8.02
N ASP A 59 -1.79 26.66 8.73
CA ASP A 59 -1.29 27.95 9.23
C ASP A 59 -0.93 28.89 8.07
N HIS A 60 -0.23 28.38 7.06
CA HIS A 60 0.08 29.19 5.86
C HIS A 60 -1.21 29.61 5.13
N LEU A 61 -2.18 28.71 5.00
CA LEU A 61 -3.47 29.02 4.38
C LEU A 61 -4.23 30.10 5.19
N ALA A 62 -4.20 30.01 6.52
CA ALA A 62 -4.82 31.01 7.39
C ALA A 62 -4.15 32.38 7.29
N GLN A 63 -2.80 32.41 7.23
CA GLN A 63 -2.04 33.65 7.04
C GLN A 63 -2.31 34.26 5.67
N ALA A 64 -2.35 33.49 4.60
CA ALA A 64 -2.66 33.99 3.25
C ALA A 64 -4.09 34.57 3.17
N LYS A 65 -5.06 33.93 3.82
CA LYS A 65 -6.43 34.45 3.93
C LYS A 65 -6.50 35.76 4.72
N ALA A 66 -5.81 35.83 5.86
CA ALA A 66 -5.75 37.04 6.67
C ALA A 66 -5.13 38.22 5.93
N LEU A 67 -4.14 37.98 5.06
CA LEU A 67 -3.59 39.01 4.18
C LEU A 67 -4.62 39.58 3.20
N LEU A 68 -5.53 38.73 2.66
CA LEU A 68 -6.59 39.21 1.76
C LEU A 68 -7.68 40.03 2.49
N GLU A 69 -7.91 39.78 3.78
CA GLU A 69 -8.90 40.49 4.61
C GLU A 69 -8.34 41.82 5.14
N GLY A 70 -7.01 42.02 5.07
CA GLY A 70 -6.33 43.23 5.50
C GLY A 70 -6.48 44.42 4.53
N GLU A 71 -5.58 45.40 4.59
CA GLU A 71 -5.60 46.68 3.85
C GLU A 71 -5.70 46.49 2.32
N ALA A 72 -6.02 47.58 1.60
CA ALA A 72 -6.14 47.66 0.14
C ALA A 72 -4.84 47.19 -0.53
N LEU A 73 -4.82 45.94 -0.95
CA LEU A 73 -3.68 45.34 -1.67
C LEU A 73 -3.68 45.79 -3.13
N ASP A 74 -2.48 45.93 -3.68
CA ASP A 74 -2.27 46.09 -5.11
C ASP A 74 -2.92 44.93 -5.89
N PRO A 75 -3.60 45.17 -7.02
CA PRO A 75 -4.26 44.12 -7.81
C PRO A 75 -3.37 42.94 -8.15
N ASP A 76 -2.12 43.16 -8.54
CA ASP A 76 -1.17 42.10 -8.91
C ASP A 76 -0.80 41.24 -7.66
N PHE A 77 -0.61 41.87 -6.52
CA PHE A 77 -0.34 41.16 -5.27
C PHE A 77 -1.56 40.36 -4.78
N LYS A 78 -2.74 40.90 -4.97
CA LYS A 78 -3.99 40.21 -4.64
C LYS A 78 -4.18 38.93 -5.46
N GLU A 79 -3.87 38.99 -6.77
CA GLU A 79 -3.94 37.84 -7.66
C GLU A 79 -2.94 36.75 -7.21
N MET A 80 -1.71 37.13 -6.87
CA MET A 80 -0.68 36.22 -6.37
C MET A 80 -1.11 35.50 -5.04
N VAL A 81 -1.67 36.27 -4.10
CA VAL A 81 -2.17 35.70 -2.83
C VAL A 81 -3.38 34.79 -3.07
N GLN A 82 -4.25 35.10 -4.02
CA GLN A 82 -5.36 34.22 -4.39
C GLN A 82 -4.88 32.91 -5.01
N GLN A 83 -3.85 32.95 -5.84
CA GLN A 83 -3.24 31.74 -6.38
C GLN A 83 -2.62 30.88 -5.26
N GLU A 84 -1.87 31.50 -4.34
CA GLU A 84 -1.28 30.80 -3.19
C GLU A 84 -2.36 30.13 -2.31
N ILE A 85 -3.47 30.82 -2.06
CA ILE A 85 -4.62 30.24 -1.33
C ILE A 85 -5.17 29.00 -2.06
N GLY A 86 -5.26 29.06 -3.39
CA GLY A 86 -5.71 27.93 -4.22
C GLY A 86 -4.78 26.72 -4.08
N GLU A 87 -3.48 26.93 -4.22
CA GLU A 87 -2.44 25.90 -4.11
C GLU A 87 -2.41 25.29 -2.68
N LYS A 88 -2.39 26.14 -1.65
CA LYS A 88 -2.39 25.69 -0.25
C LYS A 88 -3.68 24.98 0.15
N SER A 89 -4.82 25.37 -0.39
CA SER A 89 -6.08 24.67 -0.17
C SER A 89 -6.07 23.26 -0.77
N GLN A 90 -5.48 23.07 -1.94
CA GLN A 90 -5.30 21.75 -2.54
C GLN A 90 -4.31 20.89 -1.74
N GLU A 91 -3.21 21.48 -1.29
CA GLU A 91 -2.21 20.81 -0.44
C GLU A 91 -2.84 20.30 0.86
N VAL A 92 -3.61 21.13 1.55
CA VAL A 92 -4.35 20.73 2.76
C VAL A 92 -5.30 19.56 2.50
N ALA A 93 -6.07 19.61 1.40
CA ALA A 93 -6.97 18.52 1.04
C ALA A 93 -6.24 17.20 0.73
N GLN A 94 -5.08 17.27 0.10
CA GLN A 94 -4.23 16.09 -0.18
C GLN A 94 -3.65 15.52 1.12
N LEU A 95 -3.15 16.36 2.02
CA LEU A 95 -2.61 15.95 3.33
C LEU A 95 -3.69 15.31 4.21
N GLU A 96 -4.91 15.88 4.23
CA GLU A 96 -6.04 15.28 4.95
C GLU A 96 -6.40 13.89 4.41
N ASN A 97 -6.39 13.70 3.10
CA ASN A 97 -6.66 12.40 2.50
C ASN A 97 -5.53 11.39 2.78
N ASN A 98 -4.28 11.84 2.70
CA ASN A 98 -3.13 11.00 3.05
C ASN A 98 -3.19 10.54 4.52
N LEU A 99 -3.52 11.44 5.44
CA LEU A 99 -3.68 11.11 6.85
C LEU A 99 -4.81 10.10 7.11
N LYS A 100 -5.93 10.21 6.39
CA LYS A 100 -7.00 9.18 6.48
C LYS A 100 -6.51 7.80 6.08
N ILE A 101 -5.65 7.72 5.06
CA ILE A 101 -5.05 6.45 4.60
C ILE A 101 -4.06 5.91 5.64
N LEU A 102 -3.19 6.77 6.19
CA LEU A 102 -2.19 6.39 7.19
C LEU A 102 -2.81 5.92 8.51
N LEU A 103 -4.01 6.40 8.85
CA LEU A 103 -4.75 6.01 10.06
C LEU A 103 -5.60 4.75 9.87
N LEU A 104 -5.64 4.16 8.67
CA LEU A 104 -6.30 2.86 8.50
C LEU A 104 -5.57 1.79 9.31
N PRO A 105 -6.32 0.90 9.98
CA PRO A 105 -5.70 -0.18 10.73
C PRO A 105 -4.87 -1.06 9.78
N LYS A 106 -3.59 -1.20 10.08
CA LYS A 106 -2.69 -2.10 9.37
C LYS A 106 -2.91 -3.53 9.85
N ASP A 107 -2.87 -4.48 8.94
CA ASP A 107 -2.85 -5.89 9.27
C ASP A 107 -1.44 -6.26 9.79
N VAL A 108 -1.38 -6.99 10.91
CA VAL A 108 -0.11 -7.49 11.48
C VAL A 108 0.69 -8.38 10.53
N ASN A 109 0.06 -8.84 9.47
CA ASN A 109 0.70 -9.68 8.44
C ASN A 109 1.15 -8.87 7.21
N ASP A 110 0.84 -7.57 7.12
CA ASP A 110 1.08 -6.77 5.91
C ASP A 110 2.54 -6.80 5.43
N ASP A 111 3.50 -6.86 6.35
CA ASP A 111 4.93 -6.89 6.02
C ASP A 111 5.50 -8.30 5.82
N LYS A 112 4.67 -9.35 5.96
CA LYS A 112 5.12 -10.73 5.81
C LYS A 112 5.28 -11.13 4.35
N SER A 113 6.14 -12.14 4.15
CA SER A 113 6.21 -12.91 2.91
C SER A 113 4.94 -13.72 2.71
N VAL A 114 4.66 -14.13 1.47
CA VAL A 114 3.46 -14.91 1.12
C VAL A 114 3.82 -16.16 0.35
N ILE A 115 3.09 -17.22 0.60
CA ILE A 115 3.08 -18.41 -0.25
C ILE A 115 1.85 -18.31 -1.15
N MET A 116 2.08 -18.36 -2.46
CA MET A 116 1.06 -18.34 -3.48
C MET A 116 0.94 -19.72 -4.12
N GLU A 117 -0.26 -20.25 -4.15
CA GLU A 117 -0.58 -21.51 -4.79
C GLU A 117 -1.47 -21.27 -5.99
N LEU A 118 -1.06 -21.77 -7.14
CA LEU A 118 -1.77 -21.68 -8.41
C LEU A 118 -2.20 -23.08 -8.84
N ARG A 119 -3.48 -23.30 -9.07
CA ARG A 119 -4.01 -24.59 -9.54
C ARG A 119 -4.87 -24.44 -10.77
N GLY A 120 -4.59 -25.21 -11.81
CA GLY A 120 -5.48 -25.34 -12.97
C GLY A 120 -6.83 -25.92 -12.54
N GLY A 121 -7.92 -25.21 -12.84
CA GLY A 121 -9.28 -25.65 -12.54
C GLY A 121 -9.93 -26.46 -13.68
N ALA A 122 -11.24 -26.28 -13.83
CA ALA A 122 -11.98 -26.94 -14.92
C ALA A 122 -11.55 -26.39 -16.28
N GLY A 123 -11.21 -27.26 -17.23
CA GLY A 123 -10.79 -26.88 -18.58
C GLY A 123 -9.62 -27.71 -19.14
N GLY A 124 -9.15 -28.70 -18.39
CA GLY A 124 -8.08 -29.61 -18.86
C GLY A 124 -6.78 -28.85 -19.20
N GLU A 125 -6.19 -29.14 -20.33
CA GLU A 125 -4.93 -28.56 -20.79
C GLU A 125 -4.98 -27.04 -20.95
N GLU A 126 -6.09 -26.50 -21.44
CA GLU A 126 -6.28 -25.06 -21.61
C GLU A 126 -6.30 -24.31 -20.25
N ALA A 127 -6.86 -24.95 -19.21
CA ALA A 127 -6.78 -24.38 -17.85
C ALA A 127 -5.34 -24.37 -17.33
N ALA A 128 -4.54 -25.38 -17.66
CA ALA A 128 -3.11 -25.44 -17.31
C ALA A 128 -2.30 -24.36 -18.05
N LEU A 129 -2.57 -24.11 -19.33
CA LEU A 129 -1.96 -23.03 -20.11
C LEU A 129 -2.36 -21.65 -19.56
N PHE A 130 -3.59 -21.49 -19.10
CA PHE A 130 -4.01 -20.25 -18.44
C PHE A 130 -3.32 -20.06 -17.09
N ALA A 131 -3.18 -21.13 -16.29
CA ALA A 131 -2.43 -21.08 -15.03
C ALA A 131 -0.94 -20.71 -15.27
N HIS A 132 -0.32 -21.21 -16.34
CA HIS A 132 1.02 -20.78 -16.76
C HIS A 132 1.07 -19.26 -17.05
N SER A 133 0.06 -18.74 -17.77
CA SER A 133 -0.02 -17.30 -18.06
C SER A 133 -0.14 -16.46 -16.79
N LEU A 134 -0.93 -16.90 -15.79
CA LEU A 134 -1.04 -16.27 -14.48
C LEU A 134 0.28 -16.34 -13.70
N MET A 135 0.93 -17.50 -13.68
CA MET A 135 2.25 -17.66 -13.04
C MET A 135 3.26 -16.68 -13.61
N ARG A 136 3.30 -16.54 -14.94
CA ARG A 136 4.16 -15.55 -15.60
C ARG A 136 3.81 -14.12 -15.21
N MET A 137 2.52 -13.77 -15.17
CA MET A 137 2.06 -12.45 -14.75
C MET A 137 2.52 -12.12 -13.34
N TYR A 138 2.33 -13.02 -12.37
CA TYR A 138 2.78 -12.81 -11.00
C TYR A 138 4.30 -12.76 -10.89
N THR A 139 5.03 -13.58 -11.63
CA THR A 139 6.50 -13.52 -11.67
C THR A 139 6.98 -12.15 -12.12
N MET A 140 6.43 -11.62 -13.20
CA MET A 140 6.78 -10.28 -13.69
C MET A 140 6.40 -9.18 -12.69
N TYR A 141 5.26 -9.31 -12.04
CA TYR A 141 4.82 -8.36 -11.00
C TYR A 141 5.78 -8.36 -9.81
N VAL A 142 6.13 -9.53 -9.27
CA VAL A 142 7.07 -9.69 -8.16
C VAL A 142 8.42 -9.06 -8.50
N GLN A 143 8.95 -9.33 -9.70
CA GLN A 143 10.19 -8.72 -10.18
C GLN A 143 10.11 -7.20 -10.29
N SER A 144 8.98 -6.67 -10.78
CA SER A 144 8.77 -5.22 -10.89
C SER A 144 8.74 -4.50 -9.54
N ARG A 145 8.45 -5.25 -8.47
CA ARG A 145 8.46 -4.75 -7.08
C ARG A 145 9.82 -4.91 -6.38
N GLY A 146 10.77 -5.57 -7.02
CA GLY A 146 12.07 -5.88 -6.41
C GLY A 146 11.97 -6.95 -5.32
N TRP A 147 10.88 -7.74 -5.32
CA TRP A 147 10.72 -8.88 -4.42
C TRP A 147 11.40 -10.11 -5.00
N GLU A 148 11.77 -11.04 -4.12
CA GLU A 148 12.32 -12.33 -4.50
C GLU A 148 11.21 -13.35 -4.68
N LEU A 149 11.29 -14.15 -5.79
CA LEU A 149 10.36 -15.23 -6.06
C LEU A 149 11.12 -16.55 -6.10
N GLU A 150 10.68 -17.49 -5.29
CA GLU A 150 11.18 -18.86 -5.25
C GLU A 150 10.07 -19.83 -5.64
N VAL A 151 10.38 -20.73 -6.58
CA VAL A 151 9.45 -21.80 -6.98
C VAL A 151 9.67 -22.99 -6.07
N LEU A 152 8.73 -23.24 -5.15
CA LEU A 152 8.80 -24.35 -4.20
C LEU A 152 8.35 -25.68 -4.83
N ASN A 153 7.33 -25.62 -5.66
CA ASN A 153 6.83 -26.79 -6.41
C ASN A 153 6.27 -26.35 -7.74
N LEU A 154 6.49 -27.15 -8.78
CA LEU A 154 5.97 -26.91 -10.12
C LEU A 154 5.60 -28.24 -10.78
N ASN A 155 4.33 -28.38 -11.16
CA ASN A 155 3.81 -29.52 -11.91
C ASN A 155 3.35 -29.03 -13.29
N GLU A 156 4.16 -29.29 -14.30
CA GLU A 156 3.90 -28.87 -15.68
C GLU A 156 3.17 -29.95 -16.48
N THR A 157 2.49 -29.54 -17.55
CA THR A 157 1.93 -30.43 -18.55
C THR A 157 2.88 -30.58 -19.75
N GLU A 158 2.66 -31.60 -20.59
CA GLU A 158 3.47 -31.85 -21.78
C GLU A 158 3.43 -30.69 -22.79
N LEU A 159 2.36 -29.89 -22.79
CA LEU A 159 2.17 -28.72 -23.66
C LEU A 159 2.64 -27.41 -23.01
N GLY A 160 3.38 -27.47 -21.88
CA GLY A 160 3.92 -26.29 -21.20
C GLY A 160 2.90 -25.55 -20.33
N GLY A 161 1.74 -26.16 -20.04
CA GLY A 161 0.80 -25.66 -19.06
C GLY A 161 1.24 -25.97 -17.63
N VAL A 162 0.63 -25.36 -16.63
CA VAL A 162 0.89 -25.58 -15.21
C VAL A 162 -0.36 -26.15 -14.56
N LYS A 163 -0.28 -27.40 -14.05
CA LYS A 163 -1.35 -28.00 -13.24
C LYS A 163 -1.38 -27.41 -11.84
N GLU A 164 -0.19 -27.26 -11.27
CA GLU A 164 -0.01 -26.72 -9.93
C GLU A 164 1.35 -26.03 -9.85
N ALA A 165 1.39 -24.87 -9.23
CA ALA A 165 2.63 -24.19 -8.86
C ALA A 165 2.50 -23.61 -7.44
N ILE A 166 3.55 -23.81 -6.64
CA ILE A 166 3.68 -23.20 -5.31
C ILE A 166 4.88 -22.28 -5.34
N LEU A 167 4.61 -21.00 -5.11
CA LEU A 167 5.58 -19.91 -5.18
C LEU A 167 5.73 -19.26 -3.82
N ALA A 168 6.95 -19.08 -3.33
CA ALA A 168 7.22 -18.20 -2.20
C ALA A 168 7.61 -16.83 -2.73
N VAL A 169 6.94 -15.79 -2.24
CA VAL A 169 7.22 -14.39 -2.57
C VAL A 169 7.76 -13.70 -1.33
N ASN A 170 9.04 -13.37 -1.35
CA ASN A 170 9.75 -12.76 -0.23
C ASN A 170 9.99 -11.27 -0.49
N GLY A 171 9.44 -10.43 0.38
CA GLY A 171 9.62 -8.99 0.30
C GLY A 171 8.70 -8.24 1.24
N ALA A 172 9.15 -7.07 1.68
CA ALA A 172 8.34 -6.20 2.54
C ALA A 172 7.05 -5.77 1.83
N GLY A 173 5.91 -5.96 2.50
CA GLY A 173 4.60 -5.63 1.95
C GLY A 173 4.07 -6.60 0.89
N ALA A 174 4.69 -7.77 0.70
CA ALA A 174 4.24 -8.77 -0.27
C ALA A 174 2.84 -9.27 0.08
N TYR A 175 2.60 -9.64 1.34
CA TYR A 175 1.28 -10.07 1.82
C TYR A 175 0.22 -8.98 1.63
N ASN A 176 0.51 -7.74 1.97
CA ASN A 176 -0.42 -6.62 1.83
C ASN A 176 -0.96 -6.46 0.40
N ARG A 177 -0.14 -6.70 -0.59
CA ARG A 177 -0.51 -6.58 -2.01
C ARG A 177 -1.23 -7.81 -2.55
N LEU A 178 -0.78 -9.00 -2.14
CA LEU A 178 -1.23 -10.27 -2.71
C LEU A 178 -2.39 -10.92 -1.93
N LYS A 179 -2.70 -10.48 -0.71
CA LYS A 179 -3.78 -11.05 0.12
C LYS A 179 -5.18 -11.02 -0.52
N TYR A 180 -5.41 -10.12 -1.47
CA TYR A 180 -6.68 -9.99 -2.18
C TYR A 180 -6.74 -10.76 -3.51
N GLU A 181 -5.63 -11.36 -3.93
CA GLU A 181 -5.55 -12.18 -5.14
C GLU A 181 -6.08 -13.60 -4.92
N SER A 182 -6.33 -13.99 -3.66
CA SER A 182 -6.93 -15.28 -3.34
C SER A 182 -8.35 -15.37 -3.89
N GLY A 183 -8.59 -16.36 -4.76
CA GLY A 183 -9.89 -16.56 -5.35
C GLY A 183 -9.82 -17.26 -6.71
N VAL A 184 -10.92 -17.21 -7.45
CA VAL A 184 -11.07 -17.87 -8.75
C VAL A 184 -10.86 -16.88 -9.87
N HIS A 185 -9.88 -17.14 -10.72
CA HIS A 185 -9.67 -16.41 -11.97
C HIS A 185 -10.42 -17.13 -13.10
N ARG A 186 -11.23 -16.39 -13.83
CA ARG A 186 -11.99 -16.88 -14.98
C ARG A 186 -11.66 -16.10 -16.22
N VAL A 187 -11.37 -16.80 -17.31
CA VAL A 187 -11.18 -16.19 -18.63
C VAL A 187 -12.12 -16.83 -19.64
N GLN A 188 -12.62 -16.04 -20.56
CA GLN A 188 -13.38 -16.48 -21.71
C GLN A 188 -12.61 -16.04 -22.96
N ARG A 189 -12.01 -17.00 -23.65
CA ARG A 189 -11.24 -16.76 -24.89
C ARG A 189 -11.39 -17.95 -25.85
N VAL A 190 -11.02 -17.72 -27.08
CA VAL A 190 -10.78 -18.83 -28.00
C VAL A 190 -9.47 -19.52 -27.55
N PRO A 191 -9.50 -20.82 -27.22
CA PRO A 191 -8.30 -21.56 -26.83
C PRO A 191 -7.25 -21.56 -27.92
N GLU A 192 -5.98 -21.67 -27.55
CA GLU A 192 -4.87 -21.79 -28.51
C GLU A 192 -4.93 -23.13 -29.27
N THR A 193 -5.53 -24.14 -28.64
CA THR A 193 -5.75 -25.48 -29.21
C THR A 193 -7.01 -25.59 -30.06
N GLU A 194 -7.85 -24.54 -30.11
CA GLU A 194 -9.14 -24.57 -30.83
C GLU A 194 -9.00 -24.07 -32.27
N THR A 195 -9.26 -24.95 -33.23
CA THR A 195 -9.15 -24.63 -34.68
C THR A 195 -10.44 -24.06 -35.29
N GLN A 196 -11.59 -24.19 -34.59
CA GLN A 196 -12.93 -23.78 -35.11
C GLN A 196 -13.43 -22.45 -34.50
N GLY A 197 -12.59 -21.77 -33.69
CA GLY A 197 -12.92 -20.47 -33.10
C GLY A 197 -13.97 -20.50 -31.99
N ARG A 198 -14.22 -21.65 -31.35
CA ARG A 198 -15.17 -21.75 -30.23
C ARG A 198 -14.60 -21.11 -28.98
N ILE A 199 -15.40 -20.29 -28.31
CA ILE A 199 -15.03 -19.66 -27.04
C ILE A 199 -15.26 -20.66 -25.91
N LEU A 200 -14.24 -20.95 -25.14
CA LEU A 200 -14.32 -21.74 -23.91
C LEU A 200 -14.18 -20.84 -22.69
N SER A 201 -14.87 -21.22 -21.62
CA SER A 201 -14.72 -20.59 -20.29
C SER A 201 -13.75 -21.42 -19.48
N LEU A 202 -12.62 -20.82 -19.14
CA LEU A 202 -11.54 -21.45 -18.34
C LEU A 202 -11.61 -20.94 -16.92
N ILE A 203 -11.51 -21.83 -15.94
CA ILE A 203 -11.53 -21.50 -14.54
C ILE A 203 -10.20 -21.95 -13.93
N HIS A 204 -9.58 -21.05 -13.19
CA HIS A 204 -8.41 -21.29 -12.34
C HIS A 204 -8.84 -21.05 -10.87
N ILE A 205 -8.48 -21.94 -9.97
CA ILE A 205 -8.78 -21.84 -8.53
C ILE A 205 -7.47 -21.71 -7.79
#